data_b4aa372c6a6a2c17ca40584b1fe06e5a
#
_entry.id   b4aa372c6a6a2c17ca40584b1fe06e5a
#
_cell.length_a   1.000
_cell.length_b   1.000
_cell.length_c   1.000
_cell.angle_alpha   90.00
_cell.angle_beta   90.00
_cell.angle_gamma   90.00
#
_symmetry.space_group_name_H-M   'P 1'
#
loop_
_entity.id
_entity.type
_entity.pdbx_description
1 polymer ?
#
loop_
_entity_poly.entity_id
_entity_poly.type
_entity_poly.pdbx_seq_one_letter_code
_entity_poly.pdbx_strand_id
1 'polypeptide(L)'
;MGLTRTSTGKHSIDTNTPALKTDHGDIVIALAGNPNVGKSTVFNALTGMNQHTGNWTGKTVATACGSFRKNGKNHILVDLPGTYSLFTHSVEEEVARDFILSENADACIVVCDATCLERNLNLVLQIIEITSRTVVCINLMDEAKRKKISVDIPALSRELGVPVIGTSARSGKGLDELIDAVDSVISKKSAPIEPVHYGSGIEEALKILTPALSENSSHPRRDAMRILSREIEAPDPAQDEAKLANEVIDRFGLTHEMIRDKAAIAAVMRAEDIFKKCVTTSAKHSAADRRLDRIFTGRAGIFAMLLLLAAVLWLTVYGANYPSNLLFSAFDALGVKLRQLLYLINAPDILTSALIDGVYRVLTWVVAVMLPPMAIFFPLFTLLEDSGYLPRVAFNLDHRFKKSGACGKQALTMCMGFGCNAAGVTGCRIIDSPRERLMAAVTNGFVPCNGRFPTLISLISLFIVGALPVSYTHLRAHETCADLV
;
A
#
# COMPACT_ATOMS: atom_id res chain seq x y z
N MET A 1 -1.66 -5.69 17.37
CA MET A 1 -1.72 -4.53 18.29
C MET A 1 -3.17 -4.35 18.72
N GLY A 2 -3.45 -4.50 20.03
CA GLY A 2 -4.80 -4.45 20.58
C GLY A 2 -5.38 -3.06 20.52
N LEU A 3 -6.65 -2.97 20.14
CA LEU A 3 -7.46 -1.76 20.24
C LEU A 3 -7.59 -1.38 21.73
N THR A 4 -6.98 -0.30 22.13
CA THR A 4 -7.17 0.25 23.47
C THR A 4 -8.49 1.01 23.54
N ARG A 5 -9.14 1.00 24.70
CA ARG A 5 -10.46 1.63 24.99
C ARG A 5 -10.54 3.14 24.68
N THR A 6 -9.39 3.78 24.41
CA THR A 6 -9.26 5.19 24.02
C THR A 6 -9.48 5.46 22.52
N SER A 7 -9.54 4.41 21.68
CA SER A 7 -9.75 4.55 20.23
C SER A 7 -11.23 4.51 19.80
N THR A 8 -12.18 4.32 20.73
CA THR A 8 -13.62 4.23 20.44
C THR A 8 -14.47 5.20 21.27
N GLY A 9 -13.86 6.16 21.97
CA GLY A 9 -14.57 7.15 22.77
C GLY A 9 -15.10 8.30 21.92
N LYS A 10 -16.42 8.53 21.99
CA LYS A 10 -17.06 9.82 21.70
C LYS A 10 -16.46 10.89 22.62
N HIS A 11 -15.37 11.53 22.21
CA HIS A 11 -14.93 12.77 22.84
C HIS A 11 -14.56 13.78 21.77
N SER A 12 -15.38 14.80 21.78
CA SER A 12 -15.13 16.20 21.44
C SER A 12 -14.24 16.41 20.23
N ILE A 13 -14.86 16.91 19.21
CA ILE A 13 -14.22 17.83 18.27
C ILE A 13 -13.56 18.91 19.11
N ASP A 14 -12.33 18.67 19.55
CA ASP A 14 -11.46 19.73 20.00
C ASP A 14 -11.09 20.56 18.78
N THR A 15 -11.77 21.67 18.61
CA THR A 15 -11.50 22.73 17.64
C THR A 15 -10.20 23.48 17.94
N ASN A 16 -9.32 22.93 18.74
CA ASN A 16 -7.97 23.43 18.92
C ASN A 16 -7.05 22.65 17.99
N THR A 17 -7.00 23.07 16.73
CA THR A 17 -5.82 22.88 15.89
C THR A 17 -4.64 23.44 16.69
N PRO A 18 -3.58 22.68 16.96
CA PRO A 18 -2.31 23.33 17.23
C PRO A 18 -1.97 24.02 15.91
N ALA A 19 -2.28 25.33 15.81
CA ALA A 19 -1.52 26.18 14.93
C ALA A 19 -0.08 25.74 15.16
N LEU A 20 0.62 25.30 14.11
CA LEU A 20 2.08 25.16 14.14
C LEU A 20 2.56 26.48 14.73
N LYS A 21 2.78 26.53 16.06
CA LYS A 21 3.35 27.69 16.72
C LYS A 21 4.80 27.67 16.29
N THR A 22 5.02 28.22 15.12
CA THR A 22 6.35 28.54 14.65
C THR A 22 6.75 29.76 15.45
N ASP A 23 7.67 29.59 16.38
CA ASP A 23 8.43 30.73 16.89
C ASP A 23 9.07 31.41 15.69
N HIS A 24 9.15 32.74 15.69
CA HIS A 24 9.80 33.48 14.63
C HIS A 24 11.22 32.97 14.41
N GLY A 25 11.43 32.13 13.39
CA GLY A 25 12.74 31.54 13.07
C GLY A 25 12.75 30.00 12.84
N ASP A 26 11.65 29.30 13.09
CA ASP A 26 11.52 27.86 12.78
C ASP A 26 11.35 27.63 11.28
N ILE A 27 12.00 26.57 10.79
CA ILE A 27 11.93 26.15 9.39
C ILE A 27 10.95 24.99 9.26
N VAL A 28 9.89 25.16 8.47
CA VAL A 28 8.90 24.12 8.23
C VAL A 28 9.24 23.33 6.97
N ILE A 29 9.39 22.01 7.10
CA ILE A 29 9.74 21.10 6.01
C ILE A 29 8.61 20.12 5.78
N ALA A 30 8.05 20.09 4.57
CA ALA A 30 7.12 19.06 4.14
C ALA A 30 7.87 17.77 3.74
N LEU A 31 7.46 16.63 4.26
CA LEU A 31 8.00 15.32 3.87
C LEU A 31 6.97 14.58 3.02
N ALA A 32 7.19 14.55 1.73
CA ALA A 32 6.34 13.89 0.74
C ALA A 32 7.00 12.61 0.21
N GLY A 33 6.23 11.74 -0.42
CA GLY A 33 6.75 10.53 -1.08
C GLY A 33 5.69 9.47 -1.26
N ASN A 34 5.97 8.51 -2.12
CA ASN A 34 5.09 7.39 -2.38
C ASN A 34 4.94 6.51 -1.11
N PRO A 35 3.86 5.71 -1.00
CA PRO A 35 3.77 4.69 0.04
C PRO A 35 4.97 3.72 -0.01
N ASN A 36 5.45 3.30 1.17
CA ASN A 36 6.51 2.30 1.36
C ASN A 36 7.93 2.67 0.85
N VAL A 37 8.20 3.93 0.54
CA VAL A 37 9.56 4.40 0.17
C VAL A 37 10.49 4.60 1.37
N GLY A 38 10.01 4.30 2.58
CA GLY A 38 10.76 4.54 3.82
C GLY A 38 10.63 5.96 4.37
N LYS A 39 9.55 6.67 4.01
CA LYS A 39 9.26 8.04 4.47
C LYS A 39 9.25 8.13 6.00
N SER A 40 8.52 7.27 6.69
CA SER A 40 8.48 7.22 8.16
C SER A 40 9.81 6.84 8.78
N THR A 41 10.67 6.10 8.06
CA THR A 41 12.03 5.79 8.53
C THR A 41 12.92 7.05 8.48
N VAL A 42 12.83 7.84 7.40
CA VAL A 42 13.52 9.13 7.28
C VAL A 42 13.01 10.09 8.35
N PHE A 43 11.70 10.18 8.54
CA PHE A 43 11.08 11.01 9.58
C PHE A 43 11.59 10.66 10.97
N ASN A 44 11.53 9.39 11.36
CA ASN A 44 11.97 8.92 12.67
C ASN A 44 13.49 9.10 12.89
N ALA A 45 14.28 8.91 11.84
CA ALA A 45 15.74 9.09 11.93
C ALA A 45 16.14 10.55 12.12
N LEU A 46 15.38 11.50 11.55
CA LEU A 46 15.64 12.94 11.71
C LEU A 46 15.10 13.48 13.04
N THR A 47 13.90 13.05 13.44
CA THR A 47 13.20 13.59 14.63
C THR A 47 13.51 12.84 15.92
N GLY A 48 14.25 11.73 15.88
CA GLY A 48 14.58 10.92 17.06
C GLY A 48 13.34 10.30 17.73
N MET A 49 12.27 9.98 16.94
CA MET A 49 10.96 9.50 17.41
C MET A 49 10.14 10.50 18.25
N ASN A 50 10.52 11.77 18.29
CA ASN A 50 9.71 12.82 18.89
C ASN A 50 8.56 13.19 17.97
N GLN A 51 7.47 12.41 18.01
CA GLN A 51 6.29 12.60 17.18
C GLN A 51 5.16 13.24 17.98
N HIS A 52 4.56 14.28 17.40
CA HIS A 52 3.27 14.78 17.81
C HIS A 52 2.28 14.52 16.67
N THR A 53 1.20 13.77 16.94
CA THR A 53 0.13 13.56 15.97
C THR A 53 -0.84 14.73 16.04
N GLY A 54 -1.02 15.44 14.93
CA GLY A 54 -2.02 16.49 14.77
C GLY A 54 -3.04 16.09 13.71
N ASN A 55 -4.30 16.53 13.87
CA ASN A 55 -5.30 16.41 12.82
C ASN A 55 -5.33 17.71 12.02
N TRP A 56 -5.33 17.61 10.69
CA TRP A 56 -5.48 18.79 9.84
C TRP A 56 -6.88 19.37 9.93
N THR A 57 -6.99 20.71 10.00
CA THR A 57 -8.28 21.43 10.09
C THR A 57 -9.21 21.04 8.96
N GLY A 58 -10.36 20.45 9.30
CA GLY A 58 -11.44 20.13 8.35
C GLY A 58 -11.35 18.79 7.63
N LYS A 59 -10.27 18.00 7.81
CA LYS A 59 -10.12 16.66 7.21
C LYS A 59 -9.67 15.63 8.26
N THR A 60 -10.22 14.42 8.21
CA THR A 60 -9.98 13.31 9.17
C THR A 60 -8.63 12.61 8.99
N VAL A 61 -7.64 13.25 8.35
CA VAL A 61 -6.32 12.67 8.08
C VAL A 61 -5.34 13.14 9.15
N ALA A 62 -4.79 12.18 9.89
CA ALA A 62 -3.76 12.43 10.88
C ALA A 62 -2.41 12.63 10.17
N THR A 63 -1.79 13.79 10.36
CA THR A 63 -0.41 14.07 9.97
C THR A 63 0.50 14.02 11.19
N ALA A 64 1.67 13.40 11.06
CA ALA A 64 2.67 13.40 12.11
C ALA A 64 3.59 14.61 11.94
N CYS A 65 3.83 15.33 13.03
CA CYS A 65 4.79 16.43 13.08
C CYS A 65 5.90 16.08 14.07
N GLY A 66 7.13 16.42 13.73
CA GLY A 66 8.28 16.26 14.62
C GLY A 66 9.26 17.41 14.46
N SER A 67 10.02 17.71 15.50
CA SER A 67 11.02 18.76 15.45
C SER A 67 12.41 18.23 15.77
N PHE A 68 13.41 18.83 15.15
CA PHE A 68 14.82 18.55 15.42
C PHE A 68 15.64 19.83 15.25
N ARG A 69 16.80 19.87 15.89
CA ARG A 69 17.70 21.03 15.84
C ARG A 69 18.99 20.67 15.12
N LYS A 70 19.32 21.45 14.06
CA LYS A 70 20.58 21.32 13.32
C LYS A 70 21.09 22.72 12.94
N ASN A 71 22.41 22.90 12.95
CA ASN A 71 23.06 24.18 12.59
C ASN A 71 22.53 25.41 13.36
N GLY A 72 22.07 25.22 14.60
CA GLY A 72 21.51 26.30 15.42
C GLY A 72 20.07 26.69 15.07
N LYS A 73 19.46 26.10 14.02
CA LYS A 73 18.09 26.31 13.59
C LYS A 73 17.20 25.17 14.06
N ASN A 74 15.93 25.49 14.34
CA ASN A 74 14.91 24.52 14.65
C ASN A 74 14.15 24.16 13.37
N HIS A 75 14.04 22.86 13.07
CA HIS A 75 13.36 22.35 11.89
C HIS A 75 12.13 21.59 12.34
N ILE A 76 10.98 21.94 11.77
CA ILE A 76 9.70 21.26 11.98
C ILE A 76 9.40 20.42 10.75
N LEU A 77 9.42 19.10 10.90
CA LEU A 77 9.15 18.16 9.84
C LEU A 77 7.69 17.71 9.89
N VAL A 78 6.96 17.89 8.80
CA VAL A 78 5.55 17.51 8.65
C VAL A 78 5.47 16.31 7.71
N ASP A 79 5.06 15.14 8.24
CA ASP A 79 4.92 13.90 7.48
C ASP A 79 3.59 13.91 6.72
N LEU A 80 3.64 14.14 5.41
CA LEU A 80 2.45 14.12 4.56
C LEU A 80 2.00 12.69 4.27
N PRO A 81 0.70 12.44 4.02
CA PRO A 81 0.22 11.15 3.57
C PRO A 81 0.97 10.65 2.33
N GLY A 82 1.24 9.36 2.26
CA GLY A 82 1.92 8.76 1.10
C GLY A 82 1.01 8.77 -0.12
N THR A 83 1.47 9.39 -1.21
CA THR A 83 0.70 9.57 -2.45
C THR A 83 1.49 9.08 -3.66
N TYR A 84 0.79 8.61 -4.69
CA TYR A 84 1.42 8.24 -5.97
C TYR A 84 1.38 9.38 -6.99
N SER A 85 0.45 10.30 -6.81
CA SER A 85 0.24 11.46 -7.68
C SER A 85 -0.48 12.55 -6.90
N LEU A 86 -0.34 13.78 -7.31
CA LEU A 86 -1.11 14.92 -6.79
C LEU A 86 -2.38 15.20 -7.62
N PHE A 87 -2.59 14.45 -8.72
CA PHE A 87 -3.72 14.61 -9.64
C PHE A 87 -4.90 13.68 -9.36
N THR A 88 -4.94 12.98 -8.24
CA THR A 88 -5.93 11.97 -7.94
C THR A 88 -7.01 12.43 -6.95
N HIS A 89 -8.00 11.58 -6.72
CA HIS A 89 -9.25 11.90 -6.04
C HIS A 89 -9.34 11.35 -4.61
N SER A 90 -8.22 10.97 -3.97
CA SER A 90 -8.25 10.54 -2.58
C SER A 90 -8.11 11.73 -1.63
N VAL A 91 -8.81 11.68 -0.49
CA VAL A 91 -8.74 12.72 0.55
C VAL A 91 -7.31 12.91 1.07
N GLU A 92 -6.52 11.85 1.10
CA GLU A 92 -5.12 11.86 1.54
C GLU A 92 -4.22 12.62 0.56
N GLU A 93 -4.44 12.44 -0.74
CA GLU A 93 -3.71 13.13 -1.82
C GLU A 93 -4.09 14.61 -1.88
N GLU A 94 -5.37 14.95 -1.65
CA GLU A 94 -5.82 16.33 -1.52
C GLU A 94 -5.12 17.04 -0.35
N VAL A 95 -5.01 16.38 0.81
CA VAL A 95 -4.33 16.97 1.98
C VAL A 95 -2.86 17.23 1.70
N ALA A 96 -2.16 16.28 1.08
CA ALA A 96 -0.75 16.44 0.72
C ALA A 96 -0.55 17.59 -0.28
N ARG A 97 -1.39 17.63 -1.31
CA ARG A 97 -1.36 18.68 -2.34
C ARG A 97 -1.64 20.05 -1.72
N ASP A 98 -2.74 20.19 -0.96
CA ASP A 98 -3.16 21.45 -0.37
C ASP A 98 -2.09 21.99 0.59
N PHE A 99 -1.39 21.11 1.33
CA PHE A 99 -0.29 21.50 2.20
C PHE A 99 0.90 22.07 1.40
N ILE A 100 1.29 21.40 0.32
CA ILE A 100 2.41 21.86 -0.54
C ILE A 100 2.03 23.17 -1.26
N LEU A 101 0.77 23.31 -1.67
CA LEU A 101 0.26 24.51 -2.37
C LEU A 101 0.08 25.72 -1.44
N SER A 102 -0.23 25.51 -0.18
CA SER A 102 -0.54 26.59 0.78
C SER A 102 0.68 27.42 1.20
N GLU A 103 1.89 27.11 0.66
CA GLU A 103 3.16 27.77 1.02
C GLU A 103 3.48 27.74 2.53
N ASN A 104 2.82 26.86 3.28
CA ASN A 104 3.07 26.68 4.71
C ASN A 104 4.42 25.98 5.00
N ALA A 105 5.07 25.44 3.99
CA ALA A 105 6.37 24.80 4.08
C ALA A 105 7.46 25.68 3.42
N ASP A 106 8.56 25.90 4.14
CA ASP A 106 9.73 26.60 3.61
C ASP A 106 10.48 25.77 2.58
N ALA A 107 10.41 24.42 2.71
CA ALA A 107 10.97 23.47 1.74
C ALA A 107 10.19 22.16 1.74
N CYS A 108 10.34 21.39 0.66
CA CYS A 108 9.76 20.06 0.50
C CYS A 108 10.86 19.01 0.29
N ILE A 109 10.87 17.95 1.09
CA ILE A 109 11.69 16.75 0.87
C ILE A 109 10.81 15.70 0.22
N VAL A 110 11.18 15.22 -0.97
CA VAL A 110 10.48 14.12 -1.64
C VAL A 110 11.28 12.84 -1.51
N VAL A 111 10.77 11.89 -0.74
CA VAL A 111 11.42 10.61 -0.50
C VAL A 111 11.07 9.62 -1.62
N CYS A 112 12.10 9.07 -2.24
CA CYS A 112 12.03 8.09 -3.31
C CYS A 112 12.75 6.80 -2.94
N ASP A 113 12.25 5.68 -3.41
CA ASP A 113 12.90 4.39 -3.30
C ASP A 113 13.87 4.20 -4.49
N ALA A 114 15.16 4.03 -4.21
CA ALA A 114 16.18 3.77 -5.22
C ALA A 114 15.92 2.50 -6.04
N THR A 115 15.17 1.53 -5.51
CA THR A 115 14.87 0.27 -6.20
C THR A 115 13.67 0.36 -7.14
N CYS A 116 12.82 1.39 -6.99
CA CYS A 116 11.61 1.65 -7.77
C CYS A 116 11.55 3.11 -8.24
N LEU A 117 12.70 3.70 -8.58
CA LEU A 117 12.85 5.13 -8.82
C LEU A 117 11.96 5.65 -9.96
N GLU A 118 11.82 4.91 -11.06
CA GLU A 118 10.98 5.27 -12.21
C GLU A 118 9.56 5.68 -11.79
N ARG A 119 8.94 4.87 -10.94
CA ARG A 119 7.59 5.14 -10.43
C ARG A 119 7.54 6.35 -9.50
N ASN A 120 8.59 6.58 -8.74
CA ASN A 120 8.65 7.67 -7.75
C ASN A 120 8.91 9.02 -8.42
N LEU A 121 9.63 9.04 -9.55
CA LEU A 121 9.92 10.26 -10.30
C LEU A 121 8.66 10.96 -10.79
N ASN A 122 7.56 10.26 -11.03
CA ASN A 122 6.30 10.88 -11.39
C ASN A 122 5.81 11.89 -10.33
N LEU A 123 5.82 11.50 -9.06
CA LEU A 123 5.46 12.41 -7.96
C LEU A 123 6.48 13.54 -7.80
N VAL A 124 7.78 13.24 -7.97
CA VAL A 124 8.85 14.23 -7.90
C VAL A 124 8.63 15.36 -8.93
N LEU A 125 8.35 15.00 -10.19
CA LEU A 125 8.09 15.97 -11.26
C LEU A 125 6.91 16.87 -10.94
N GLN A 126 5.82 16.31 -10.41
CA GLN A 126 4.64 17.07 -10.02
C GLN A 126 4.92 18.04 -8.86
N ILE A 127 5.71 17.63 -7.86
CA ILE A 127 6.06 18.49 -6.73
C ILE A 127 7.01 19.62 -7.17
N ILE A 128 7.96 19.31 -8.03
CA ILE A 128 8.90 20.32 -8.56
C ILE A 128 8.17 21.40 -9.37
N GLU A 129 7.10 21.07 -10.07
CA GLU A 129 6.27 22.05 -10.76
C GLU A 129 5.49 22.96 -9.80
N ILE A 130 5.18 22.46 -8.59
CA ILE A 130 4.49 23.24 -7.57
C ILE A 130 5.45 24.15 -6.81
N THR A 131 6.59 23.61 -6.37
CA THR A 131 7.57 24.35 -5.58
C THR A 131 9.00 24.07 -6.00
N SER A 132 9.72 25.16 -6.27
CA SER A 132 11.16 25.08 -6.59
C SER A 132 12.03 24.83 -5.36
N ARG A 133 11.47 24.94 -4.13
CA ARG A 133 12.18 24.68 -2.88
C ARG A 133 12.09 23.19 -2.52
N THR A 134 12.46 22.33 -3.48
CA THR A 134 12.36 20.88 -3.36
C THR A 134 13.75 20.26 -3.27
N VAL A 135 13.92 19.28 -2.38
CA VAL A 135 15.07 18.37 -2.29
C VAL A 135 14.61 16.94 -2.46
N VAL A 136 15.25 16.19 -3.34
CA VAL A 136 14.91 14.78 -3.58
C VAL A 136 15.81 13.89 -2.74
N CYS A 137 15.20 13.06 -1.91
CA CYS A 137 15.86 12.08 -1.06
C CYS A 137 15.72 10.67 -1.67
N ILE A 138 16.79 10.15 -2.27
CA ILE A 138 16.81 8.78 -2.79
C ILE A 138 17.19 7.83 -1.67
N ASN A 139 16.20 7.23 -1.04
CA ASN A 139 16.38 6.33 0.09
C ASN A 139 16.61 4.88 -0.37
N LEU A 140 16.97 3.98 0.55
CA LEU A 140 17.25 2.56 0.31
C LEU A 140 18.43 2.31 -0.65
N MET A 141 19.44 3.19 -0.64
CA MET A 141 20.65 3.05 -1.46
C MET A 141 21.44 1.77 -1.15
N ASP A 142 21.39 1.28 0.09
CA ASP A 142 21.96 0.00 0.50
C ASP A 142 21.24 -1.19 -0.17
N GLU A 143 19.94 -1.13 -0.30
CA GLU A 143 19.13 -2.14 -0.99
C GLU A 143 19.34 -2.10 -2.50
N ALA A 144 19.38 -0.91 -3.10
CA ALA A 144 19.72 -0.73 -4.51
C ALA A 144 21.08 -1.34 -4.84
N LYS A 145 22.09 -1.12 -3.99
CA LYS A 145 23.41 -1.73 -4.14
C LYS A 145 23.35 -3.27 -4.08
N ARG A 146 22.58 -3.84 -3.16
CA ARG A 146 22.36 -5.31 -3.09
C ARG A 146 21.68 -5.85 -4.36
N LYS A 147 20.74 -5.11 -4.92
CA LYS A 147 20.03 -5.46 -6.18
C LYS A 147 20.84 -5.10 -7.43
N LYS A 148 22.08 -4.61 -7.28
CA LYS A 148 22.96 -4.17 -8.39
C LYS A 148 22.31 -3.08 -9.26
N ILE A 149 21.58 -2.18 -8.63
CA ILE A 149 21.05 -0.96 -9.22
C ILE A 149 22.00 0.17 -8.87
N SER A 150 22.49 0.88 -9.88
CA SER A 150 23.33 2.07 -9.71
C SER A 150 22.57 3.30 -10.17
N VAL A 151 22.44 4.29 -9.27
CA VAL A 151 21.80 5.57 -9.53
C VAL A 151 22.90 6.64 -9.61
N ASP A 152 22.97 7.34 -10.73
CA ASP A 152 23.85 8.49 -10.91
C ASP A 152 23.19 9.75 -10.30
N ILE A 153 23.48 10.01 -9.02
CA ILE A 153 22.92 11.14 -8.26
C ILE A 153 23.23 12.49 -8.91
N PRO A 154 24.48 12.81 -9.35
CA PRO A 154 24.80 14.04 -10.04
C PRO A 154 24.03 14.22 -11.35
N ALA A 155 23.87 13.18 -12.16
CA ALA A 155 23.10 13.24 -13.40
C ALA A 155 21.61 13.48 -13.10
N LEU A 156 21.07 12.80 -12.10
CA LEU A 156 19.67 12.95 -11.68
C LEU A 156 19.39 14.39 -11.18
N SER A 157 20.31 14.96 -10.40
CA SER A 157 20.19 16.35 -9.94
C SER A 157 20.19 17.36 -11.10
N ARG A 158 20.97 17.11 -12.14
CA ARG A 158 20.98 17.97 -13.35
C ARG A 158 19.71 17.85 -14.16
N GLU A 159 19.20 16.62 -14.35
CA GLU A 159 17.96 16.38 -15.12
C GLU A 159 16.71 16.91 -14.40
N LEU A 160 16.69 16.89 -13.08
CA LEU A 160 15.57 17.40 -12.27
C LEU A 160 15.69 18.90 -11.96
N GLY A 161 16.87 19.47 -12.03
CA GLY A 161 17.10 20.89 -11.69
C GLY A 161 17.03 21.19 -10.19
N VAL A 162 16.99 20.17 -9.31
CA VAL A 162 16.92 20.28 -7.85
C VAL A 162 17.99 19.41 -7.20
N PRO A 163 18.40 19.71 -5.96
CA PRO A 163 19.35 18.86 -5.23
C PRO A 163 18.77 17.45 -5.01
N VAL A 164 19.61 16.45 -5.27
CA VAL A 164 19.31 15.03 -5.04
C VAL A 164 20.34 14.44 -4.11
N ILE A 165 19.87 13.80 -3.03
CA ILE A 165 20.74 13.20 -2.00
C ILE A 165 20.40 11.72 -1.87
N GLY A 166 21.43 10.88 -1.94
CA GLY A 166 21.29 9.43 -1.71
C GLY A 166 21.38 9.11 -0.23
N THR A 167 20.38 8.42 0.31
CA THR A 167 20.29 8.10 1.73
C THR A 167 20.08 6.61 1.98
N SER A 168 20.47 6.18 3.18
CA SER A 168 20.07 4.90 3.77
C SER A 168 19.59 5.22 5.19
N ALA A 169 18.32 5.64 5.30
CA ALA A 169 17.75 6.20 6.52
C ALA A 169 17.90 5.27 7.74
N ARG A 170 17.82 3.96 7.54
CA ARG A 170 18.00 2.96 8.61
C ARG A 170 19.39 3.02 9.26
N SER A 171 20.43 3.37 8.50
CA SER A 171 21.82 3.50 8.99
C SER A 171 22.22 4.95 9.27
N GLY A 172 21.32 5.92 9.07
CA GLY A 172 21.57 7.35 9.23
C GLY A 172 22.46 7.97 8.14
N LYS A 173 22.87 7.20 7.12
CA LYS A 173 23.78 7.67 6.08
C LYS A 173 23.09 8.63 5.13
N GLY A 174 23.69 9.78 4.85
CA GLY A 174 23.20 10.79 3.91
C GLY A 174 22.14 11.73 4.49
N LEU A 175 21.74 11.58 5.77
CA LEU A 175 20.73 12.43 6.40
C LEU A 175 21.27 13.83 6.72
N ASP A 176 22.55 13.95 7.07
CA ASP A 176 23.17 15.23 7.32
C ASP A 176 23.27 16.07 6.06
N GLU A 177 23.72 15.45 4.97
CA GLU A 177 23.80 16.08 3.66
C GLU A 177 22.40 16.47 3.13
N LEU A 178 21.36 15.69 3.47
CA LEU A 178 19.98 16.00 3.12
C LEU A 178 19.52 17.32 3.76
N ILE A 179 19.77 17.52 5.04
CA ILE A 179 19.37 18.76 5.73
C ILE A 179 20.21 19.95 5.28
N ASP A 180 21.52 19.76 5.03
CA ASP A 180 22.36 20.82 4.48
C ASP A 180 21.89 21.25 3.08
N ALA A 181 21.39 20.32 2.27
CA ALA A 181 20.77 20.61 0.99
C ALA A 181 19.47 21.41 1.16
N VAL A 182 18.63 21.08 2.15
CA VAL A 182 17.39 21.83 2.48
C VAL A 182 17.74 23.25 2.89
N ASP A 183 18.68 23.46 3.80
CA ASP A 183 19.13 24.79 4.22
C ASP A 183 19.67 25.61 3.03
N SER A 184 20.35 24.94 2.10
CA SER A 184 20.89 25.58 0.87
C SER A 184 19.76 26.06 -0.06
N VAL A 185 18.69 25.23 -0.25
CA VAL A 185 17.55 25.55 -1.13
C VAL A 185 16.72 26.70 -0.57
N ILE A 186 16.56 26.77 0.77
CA ILE A 186 15.86 27.90 1.42
C ILE A 186 16.64 29.20 1.27
N SER A 187 17.98 29.13 1.39
CA SER A 187 18.84 30.32 1.38
C SER A 187 19.11 30.87 -0.03
N LYS A 188 19.02 30.04 -1.07
CA LYS A 188 19.30 30.43 -2.47
C LYS A 188 18.01 30.61 -3.23
N LYS A 189 17.95 31.66 -4.12
CA LYS A 189 16.92 31.71 -5.14
C LYS A 189 17.13 30.53 -6.09
N SER A 190 16.12 29.66 -6.18
CA SER A 190 16.14 28.49 -7.05
C SER A 190 16.35 28.89 -8.52
N ALA A 191 17.17 28.12 -9.24
CA ALA A 191 17.28 28.26 -10.68
C ALA A 191 15.93 27.90 -11.35
N PRO A 192 15.60 28.51 -12.51
CA PRO A 192 14.40 28.11 -13.24
C PRO A 192 14.50 26.63 -13.64
N ILE A 193 13.48 25.88 -13.28
CA ILE A 193 13.37 24.44 -13.57
C ILE A 193 12.71 24.30 -14.94
N GLU A 194 13.22 23.38 -15.76
CA GLU A 194 12.64 23.08 -17.05
C GLU A 194 11.27 22.38 -16.86
N PRO A 195 10.15 23.00 -17.27
CA PRO A 195 8.82 22.45 -17.03
C PRO A 195 8.57 21.21 -17.89
N VAL A 196 7.68 20.34 -17.43
CA VAL A 196 7.21 19.19 -18.21
C VAL A 196 6.46 19.68 -19.45
N HIS A 197 6.75 19.07 -20.61
CA HIS A 197 6.08 19.34 -21.87
C HIS A 197 4.85 18.46 -22.05
N TYR A 198 3.65 19.06 -22.07
CA TYR A 198 2.36 18.33 -22.11
C TYR A 198 1.82 18.07 -23.54
N GLY A 199 2.60 18.41 -24.57
CA GLY A 199 2.20 18.31 -25.97
C GLY A 199 1.65 19.62 -26.53
N SER A 200 1.69 19.77 -27.89
CA SER A 200 1.49 21.03 -28.57
C SER A 200 0.20 21.75 -28.20
N GLY A 201 -0.94 21.07 -28.18
CA GLY A 201 -2.22 21.71 -27.90
C GLY A 201 -2.35 22.25 -26.46
N ILE A 202 -1.81 21.55 -25.47
CA ILE A 202 -1.82 22.03 -24.08
C ILE A 202 -0.79 23.14 -23.90
N GLU A 203 0.38 23.03 -24.53
CA GLU A 203 1.41 24.06 -24.45
C GLU A 203 0.94 25.40 -25.09
N GLU A 204 0.18 25.35 -26.18
CA GLU A 204 -0.43 26.53 -26.78
C GLU A 204 -1.52 27.14 -25.88
N ALA A 205 -2.34 26.31 -25.25
CA ALA A 205 -3.30 26.75 -24.25
C ALA A 205 -2.62 27.43 -23.05
N LEU A 206 -1.53 26.85 -22.55
CA LEU A 206 -0.74 27.41 -21.45
C LEU A 206 -0.07 28.74 -21.85
N LYS A 207 0.41 28.88 -23.06
CA LYS A 207 0.98 30.15 -23.55
C LYS A 207 -0.02 31.30 -23.54
N ILE A 208 -1.30 31.02 -23.76
CA ILE A 208 -2.37 32.03 -23.73
C ILE A 208 -2.77 32.36 -22.29
N LEU A 209 -2.92 31.34 -21.43
CA LEU A 209 -3.41 31.54 -20.06
C LEU A 209 -2.35 32.04 -19.08
N THR A 210 -1.09 31.60 -19.21
CA THR A 210 -0.01 31.98 -18.30
C THR A 210 0.18 33.49 -18.16
N PRO A 211 0.20 34.30 -19.25
CA PRO A 211 0.30 35.77 -19.14
C PRO A 211 -0.89 36.40 -18.42
N ALA A 212 -2.12 35.88 -18.62
CA ALA A 212 -3.32 36.42 -18.01
C ALA A 212 -3.32 36.23 -16.47
N LEU A 213 -2.66 35.16 -16.01
CA LEU A 213 -2.54 34.84 -14.57
C LEU A 213 -1.31 35.45 -13.90
N SER A 214 -0.39 36.02 -14.67
CA SER A 214 0.91 36.50 -14.16
C SER A 214 0.78 37.67 -13.18
N GLU A 215 -0.30 38.44 -13.20
CA GLU A 215 -0.55 39.54 -12.28
C GLU A 215 -1.04 39.09 -10.90
N ASN A 216 -1.71 37.92 -10.86
CA ASN A 216 -2.40 37.45 -9.64
C ASN A 216 -1.76 36.18 -9.02
N SER A 217 -0.73 35.61 -9.65
CA SER A 217 -0.17 34.34 -9.20
C SER A 217 1.37 34.35 -9.12
N SER A 218 1.92 33.78 -8.07
CA SER A 218 3.36 33.51 -7.93
C SER A 218 3.85 32.40 -8.87
N HIS A 219 2.93 31.55 -9.37
CA HIS A 219 3.23 30.42 -10.26
C HIS A 219 2.22 30.30 -11.42
N PRO A 220 2.20 31.26 -12.36
CA PRO A 220 1.12 31.41 -13.34
C PRO A 220 0.95 30.19 -14.27
N ARG A 221 2.04 29.52 -14.70
CA ARG A 221 1.95 28.31 -15.54
C ARG A 221 1.27 27.15 -14.82
N ARG A 222 1.61 26.96 -13.55
CA ARG A 222 1.00 25.94 -12.69
C ARG A 222 -0.49 26.19 -12.54
N ASP A 223 -0.88 27.42 -12.21
CA ASP A 223 -2.28 27.76 -11.99
C ASP A 223 -3.09 27.69 -13.28
N ALA A 224 -2.49 28.08 -14.44
CA ALA A 224 -3.08 27.83 -15.73
C ALA A 224 -3.37 26.34 -15.99
N MET A 225 -2.41 25.47 -15.68
CA MET A 225 -2.60 24.02 -15.82
C MET A 225 -3.70 23.49 -14.90
N ARG A 226 -3.79 24.00 -13.67
CA ARG A 226 -4.83 23.63 -12.72
C ARG A 226 -6.22 24.03 -13.20
N ILE A 227 -6.39 25.22 -13.74
CA ILE A 227 -7.65 25.71 -14.33
C ILE A 227 -8.02 24.85 -15.54
N LEU A 228 -7.08 24.56 -16.43
CA LEU A 228 -7.29 23.73 -17.61
C LEU A 228 -7.68 22.28 -17.25
N SER A 229 -7.11 21.71 -16.21
CA SER A 229 -7.43 20.35 -15.76
C SER A 229 -8.70 20.28 -14.91
N ARG A 230 -9.28 21.41 -14.52
CA ARG A 230 -10.40 21.53 -13.58
C ARG A 230 -10.17 20.77 -12.27
N GLU A 231 -8.94 20.79 -11.77
CA GLU A 231 -8.57 20.15 -10.52
C GLU A 231 -9.01 20.91 -9.28
N ILE A 232 -9.46 22.14 -9.49
CA ILE A 232 -9.96 22.96 -8.41
C ILE A 232 -11.43 23.27 -8.71
N GLU A 233 -12.29 23.01 -7.74
CA GLU A 233 -13.13 24.07 -7.24
C GLU A 233 -12.20 25.20 -6.83
N ALA A 234 -11.87 26.06 -7.78
CA ALA A 234 -11.10 27.26 -7.49
C ALA A 234 -11.86 28.04 -6.42
N PRO A 235 -11.19 28.66 -5.44
CA PRO A 235 -11.75 29.83 -4.82
C PRO A 235 -12.00 30.81 -5.98
N ASP A 236 -13.27 30.94 -6.40
CA ASP A 236 -13.75 31.70 -7.55
C ASP A 236 -12.60 32.28 -8.39
N PRO A 237 -12.17 31.62 -9.49
CA PRO A 237 -11.34 32.32 -10.46
C PRO A 237 -12.15 33.55 -10.84
N ALA A 238 -11.51 34.69 -10.92
CA ALA A 238 -12.18 35.88 -11.41
C ALA A 238 -12.96 35.41 -12.66
N GLN A 239 -14.27 35.71 -12.74
CA GLN A 239 -15.17 35.08 -13.73
C GLN A 239 -14.61 35.15 -15.17
N ASP A 240 -13.67 36.04 -15.40
CA ASP A 240 -12.97 36.24 -16.65
C ASP A 240 -11.87 35.21 -16.94
N GLU A 241 -11.16 34.70 -15.90
CA GLU A 241 -10.12 33.67 -16.06
C GLU A 241 -10.73 32.30 -16.39
N ALA A 242 -11.87 31.96 -15.78
CA ALA A 242 -12.62 30.75 -16.07
C ALA A 242 -13.26 30.78 -17.48
N LYS A 243 -13.74 31.96 -17.92
CA LYS A 243 -14.24 32.15 -19.30
C LYS A 243 -13.13 31.98 -20.33
N LEU A 244 -11.99 32.60 -20.11
CA LEU A 244 -10.83 32.51 -20.99
C LEU A 244 -10.33 31.04 -21.08
N ALA A 245 -10.31 30.32 -19.98
CA ALA A 245 -9.93 28.91 -19.97
C ALA A 245 -10.89 28.04 -20.80
N ASN A 246 -12.20 28.26 -20.68
CA ASN A 246 -13.19 27.53 -21.47
C ASN A 246 -13.08 27.86 -22.97
N GLU A 247 -12.89 29.13 -23.33
CA GLU A 247 -12.66 29.57 -24.72
C GLU A 247 -11.41 28.91 -25.32
N VAL A 248 -10.33 28.82 -24.54
CA VAL A 248 -9.09 28.16 -24.96
C VAL A 248 -9.27 26.68 -25.15
N ILE A 249 -9.99 26.01 -24.22
CA ILE A 249 -10.30 24.59 -24.30
C ILE A 249 -11.10 24.27 -25.55
N ASP A 250 -12.15 25.06 -25.83
CA ASP A 250 -13.00 24.90 -27.00
C ASP A 250 -12.22 25.17 -28.30
N ARG A 251 -11.37 26.19 -28.30
CA ARG A 251 -10.54 26.57 -29.46
C ARG A 251 -9.59 25.47 -29.91
N PHE A 252 -9.01 24.71 -28.94
CA PHE A 252 -8.07 23.62 -29.24
C PHE A 252 -8.73 22.26 -29.26
N GLY A 253 -10.06 22.17 -29.13
CA GLY A 253 -10.81 20.90 -29.10
C GLY A 253 -10.38 19.96 -27.97
N LEU A 254 -10.01 20.53 -26.84
CA LEU A 254 -9.58 19.81 -25.66
C LEU A 254 -10.77 19.55 -24.74
N THR A 255 -10.64 18.57 -23.87
CA THR A 255 -11.54 18.37 -22.71
C THR A 255 -10.71 18.33 -21.44
N HIS A 256 -11.28 18.68 -20.31
CA HIS A 256 -10.59 18.61 -19.01
C HIS A 256 -10.02 17.20 -18.74
N GLU A 257 -10.75 16.15 -19.13
CA GLU A 257 -10.32 14.76 -19.00
C GLU A 257 -9.12 14.45 -19.90
N MET A 258 -9.15 14.86 -21.19
CA MET A 258 -8.02 14.71 -22.11
C MET A 258 -6.77 15.46 -21.62
N ILE A 259 -6.93 16.62 -21.00
CA ILE A 259 -5.81 17.40 -20.47
C ILE A 259 -5.20 16.65 -19.29
N ARG A 260 -5.98 16.13 -18.36
CA ARG A 260 -5.50 15.32 -17.24
C ARG A 260 -4.76 14.07 -17.70
N ASP A 261 -5.34 13.33 -18.64
CA ASP A 261 -4.73 12.12 -19.18
C ASP A 261 -3.40 12.42 -19.88
N LYS A 262 -3.36 13.45 -20.73
CA LYS A 262 -2.11 13.85 -21.42
C LYS A 262 -1.05 14.35 -20.43
N ALA A 263 -1.44 15.08 -19.40
CA ALA A 263 -0.53 15.52 -18.36
C ALA A 263 0.09 14.36 -17.59
N ALA A 264 -0.75 13.38 -17.21
CA ALA A 264 -0.28 12.17 -16.53
C ALA A 264 0.66 11.35 -17.43
N ILE A 265 0.32 11.19 -18.72
CA ILE A 265 1.17 10.49 -19.69
C ILE A 265 2.51 11.21 -19.88
N ALA A 266 2.50 12.54 -20.04
CA ALA A 266 3.71 13.32 -20.21
C ALA A 266 4.66 13.22 -19.00
N ALA A 267 4.11 13.28 -17.78
CA ALA A 267 4.89 13.10 -16.56
C ALA A 267 5.51 11.70 -16.47
N VAL A 268 4.77 10.65 -16.81
CA VAL A 268 5.28 9.27 -16.84
C VAL A 268 6.38 9.11 -17.91
N MET A 269 6.19 9.63 -19.11
CA MET A 269 7.20 9.57 -20.20
C MET A 269 8.48 10.32 -19.80
N ARG A 270 8.35 11.50 -19.18
CA ARG A 270 9.52 12.26 -18.70
C ARG A 270 10.24 11.51 -17.57
N ALA A 271 9.50 10.89 -16.65
CA ALA A 271 10.07 10.07 -15.57
C ALA A 271 10.85 8.86 -16.14
N GLU A 272 10.29 8.19 -17.15
CA GLU A 272 10.94 7.05 -17.83
C GLU A 272 12.23 7.48 -18.56
N ASP A 273 12.22 8.65 -19.22
CA ASP A 273 13.40 9.19 -19.91
C ASP A 273 14.52 9.52 -18.92
N ILE A 274 14.20 10.22 -17.83
CA ILE A 274 15.15 10.50 -16.75
C ILE A 274 15.69 9.23 -16.15
N PHE A 275 14.82 8.25 -15.87
CA PHE A 275 15.22 6.95 -15.31
C PHE A 275 16.23 6.24 -16.23
N LYS A 276 15.96 6.17 -17.53
CA LYS A 276 16.85 5.53 -18.51
C LYS A 276 18.22 6.18 -18.59
N LYS A 277 18.29 7.51 -18.39
CA LYS A 277 19.56 8.27 -18.43
C LYS A 277 20.37 8.12 -17.14
N CYS A 278 19.69 8.09 -15.99
CA CYS A 278 20.36 8.21 -14.68
C CYS A 278 20.49 6.89 -13.93
N VAL A 279 19.77 5.81 -14.33
CA VAL A 279 19.77 4.54 -13.61
C VAL A 279 20.27 3.41 -14.47
N THR A 280 21.28 2.70 -13.98
CA THR A 280 21.78 1.48 -14.63
C THR A 280 21.41 0.27 -13.79
N THR A 281 20.73 -0.70 -14.42
CA THR A 281 20.34 -1.95 -13.79
C THR A 281 21.08 -3.13 -14.41
N SER A 282 21.48 -4.10 -13.59
CA SER A 282 22.11 -5.32 -14.10
C SER A 282 21.11 -6.09 -14.99
N ALA A 283 21.45 -6.26 -16.27
CA ALA A 283 20.60 -6.88 -17.29
C ALA A 283 20.11 -8.31 -16.95
N LYS A 284 20.86 -9.05 -16.10
CA LYS A 284 20.50 -10.43 -15.71
C LYS A 284 19.29 -10.50 -14.77
N HIS A 285 19.16 -9.58 -13.81
CA HIS A 285 18.05 -9.58 -12.85
C HIS A 285 16.74 -9.18 -13.52
N SER A 286 16.78 -8.14 -14.35
CA SER A 286 15.61 -7.66 -15.07
C SER A 286 15.11 -8.65 -16.17
N ALA A 287 15.96 -9.55 -16.67
CA ALA A 287 15.56 -10.53 -17.67
C ALA A 287 14.74 -11.69 -17.06
N ALA A 288 15.07 -12.13 -15.84
CA ALA A 288 14.30 -13.16 -15.13
C ALA A 288 12.91 -12.64 -14.73
N ASP A 289 12.84 -11.45 -14.17
CA ASP A 289 11.56 -10.82 -13.81
C ASP A 289 10.67 -10.59 -15.02
N ARG A 290 11.23 -10.08 -16.15
CA ARG A 290 10.47 -9.91 -17.40
C ARG A 290 9.96 -11.23 -17.98
N ARG A 291 10.69 -12.36 -17.80
CA ARG A 291 10.19 -13.68 -18.22
C ARG A 291 9.03 -14.14 -17.34
N LEU A 292 9.15 -13.98 -16.03
CA LEU A 292 8.08 -14.27 -15.07
C LEU A 292 6.85 -13.40 -15.34
N ASP A 293 7.04 -12.10 -15.54
CA ASP A 293 5.96 -11.19 -15.90
C ASP A 293 5.24 -11.64 -17.17
N ARG A 294 5.99 -11.96 -18.23
CA ARG A 294 5.40 -12.42 -19.51
C ARG A 294 4.57 -13.70 -19.35
N ILE A 295 5.01 -14.62 -18.47
CA ILE A 295 4.28 -15.87 -18.21
C ILE A 295 3.02 -15.58 -17.40
N PHE A 296 3.12 -14.83 -16.31
CA PHE A 296 2.01 -14.64 -15.36
C PHE A 296 1.03 -13.53 -15.77
N THR A 297 1.44 -12.52 -16.53
CA THR A 297 0.53 -11.48 -17.03
C THR A 297 -0.07 -11.79 -18.41
N GLY A 298 0.44 -12.81 -19.11
CA GLY A 298 -0.09 -13.28 -20.38
C GLY A 298 -1.43 -14.03 -20.26
N ARG A 299 -2.09 -14.29 -21.39
CA ARG A 299 -3.36 -15.04 -21.43
C ARG A 299 -3.28 -16.43 -20.80
N ALA A 300 -2.14 -17.11 -20.91
CA ALA A 300 -1.88 -18.40 -20.29
C ALA A 300 -1.57 -18.29 -18.78
N GLY A 301 -1.29 -17.09 -18.28
CA GLY A 301 -0.92 -16.85 -16.87
C GLY A 301 -2.00 -17.28 -15.88
N ILE A 302 -3.28 -17.18 -16.26
CA ILE A 302 -4.39 -17.62 -15.41
C ILE A 302 -4.33 -19.11 -15.11
N PHE A 303 -3.98 -19.94 -16.10
CA PHE A 303 -3.83 -21.38 -15.87
C PHE A 303 -2.65 -21.68 -14.95
N ALA A 304 -1.51 -21.00 -15.14
CA ALA A 304 -0.36 -21.12 -14.24
C ALA A 304 -0.70 -20.68 -12.81
N MET A 305 -1.48 -19.61 -12.67
CA MET A 305 -1.95 -19.12 -11.38
C MET A 305 -2.88 -20.10 -10.67
N LEU A 306 -3.87 -20.66 -11.40
CA LEU A 306 -4.80 -21.64 -10.85
C LEU A 306 -4.08 -22.93 -10.47
N LEU A 307 -3.12 -23.39 -11.27
CA LEU A 307 -2.33 -24.57 -10.98
C LEU A 307 -1.49 -24.38 -9.70
N LEU A 308 -0.84 -23.22 -9.57
CA LEU A 308 -0.05 -22.94 -8.37
C LEU A 308 -0.94 -22.81 -7.13
N LEU A 309 -2.08 -22.13 -7.24
CA LEU A 309 -3.06 -22.06 -6.15
C LEU A 309 -3.55 -23.45 -5.75
N ALA A 310 -3.91 -24.28 -6.71
CA ALA A 310 -4.32 -25.66 -6.46
C ALA A 310 -3.20 -26.48 -5.79
N ALA A 311 -1.93 -26.28 -6.21
CA ALA A 311 -0.80 -26.93 -5.58
C ALA A 311 -0.60 -26.51 -4.12
N VAL A 312 -0.74 -25.22 -3.82
CA VAL A 312 -0.65 -24.68 -2.44
C VAL A 312 -1.78 -25.23 -1.58
N LEU A 313 -3.01 -25.24 -2.09
CA LEU A 313 -4.16 -25.79 -1.36
C LEU A 313 -4.01 -27.30 -1.15
N TRP A 314 -3.58 -28.03 -2.17
CA TRP A 314 -3.32 -29.47 -2.06
C TRP A 314 -2.24 -29.75 -1.00
N LEU A 315 -1.12 -29.04 -1.05
CA LEU A 315 -0.04 -29.18 -0.08
C LEU A 315 -0.50 -28.84 1.34
N THR A 316 -1.36 -27.81 1.49
CA THR A 316 -1.89 -27.40 2.80
C THR A 316 -2.84 -28.47 3.36
N VAL A 317 -3.75 -29.01 2.55
CA VAL A 317 -4.73 -30.00 3.01
C VAL A 317 -4.06 -31.36 3.29
N TYR A 318 -3.33 -31.89 2.29
CA TYR A 318 -2.68 -33.21 2.44
C TYR A 318 -1.44 -33.16 3.34
N GLY A 319 -0.65 -32.11 3.26
CA GLY A 319 0.55 -31.94 4.09
C GLY A 319 0.23 -31.73 5.58
N ALA A 320 -0.93 -31.20 5.89
CA ALA A 320 -1.37 -31.00 7.27
C ALA A 320 -1.91 -32.29 7.94
N ASN A 321 -2.38 -33.26 7.16
CA ASN A 321 -3.01 -34.47 7.71
C ASN A 321 -2.07 -35.24 8.64
N TYR A 322 -0.82 -35.50 8.22
CA TYR A 322 0.14 -36.23 9.04
C TYR A 322 0.47 -35.52 10.38
N PRO A 323 0.85 -34.22 10.38
CA PRO A 323 1.06 -33.49 11.63
C PRO A 323 -0.20 -33.38 12.50
N SER A 324 -1.39 -33.26 11.90
CA SER A 324 -2.66 -33.19 12.62
C SER A 324 -2.93 -34.53 13.37
N ASN A 325 -2.76 -35.66 12.70
CA ASN A 325 -2.94 -36.97 13.31
C ASN A 325 -1.91 -37.23 14.40
N LEU A 326 -0.67 -36.82 14.23
CA LEU A 326 0.38 -36.92 15.25
C LEU A 326 0.03 -36.09 16.50
N LEU A 327 -0.41 -34.84 16.29
CA LEU A 327 -0.86 -33.98 17.39
C LEU A 327 -2.07 -34.55 18.10
N PHE A 328 -3.05 -35.07 17.36
CA PHE A 328 -4.24 -35.68 17.93
C PHE A 328 -3.89 -36.88 18.80
N SER A 329 -3.05 -37.82 18.34
CA SER A 329 -2.62 -38.96 19.11
C SER A 329 -1.81 -38.57 20.36
N ALA A 330 -0.97 -37.55 20.26
CA ALA A 330 -0.22 -37.03 21.40
C ALA A 330 -1.14 -36.41 22.46
N PHE A 331 -2.13 -35.63 22.04
CA PHE A 331 -3.10 -35.02 22.93
C PHE A 331 -4.03 -36.07 23.55
N ASP A 332 -4.45 -37.09 22.81
CA ASP A 332 -5.27 -38.19 23.36
C ASP A 332 -4.51 -38.97 24.43
N ALA A 333 -3.25 -39.33 24.17
CA ALA A 333 -2.40 -39.98 25.18
C ALA A 333 -2.19 -39.09 26.42
N LEU A 334 -2.09 -37.79 26.28
CA LEU A 334 -2.01 -36.85 27.40
C LEU A 334 -3.34 -36.76 28.14
N GLY A 335 -4.48 -36.79 27.46
CA GLY A 335 -5.82 -36.80 28.04
C GLY A 335 -6.05 -38.02 28.94
N VAL A 336 -5.61 -39.20 28.49
CA VAL A 336 -5.67 -40.42 29.28
C VAL A 336 -4.87 -40.27 30.58
N LYS A 337 -3.65 -39.73 30.52
CA LYS A 337 -2.83 -39.50 31.73
C LYS A 337 -3.44 -38.45 32.65
N LEU A 338 -4.00 -37.37 32.13
CA LEU A 338 -4.70 -36.35 32.92
C LEU A 338 -5.92 -36.96 33.65
N ARG A 339 -6.67 -37.82 32.98
CA ARG A 339 -7.81 -38.51 33.55
C ARG A 339 -7.36 -39.41 34.70
N GLN A 340 -6.30 -40.22 34.54
CA GLN A 340 -5.69 -41.04 35.58
C GLN A 340 -5.25 -40.21 36.79
N LEU A 341 -4.64 -39.04 36.53
CA LEU A 341 -4.20 -38.13 37.59
C LEU A 341 -5.40 -37.59 38.41
N LEU A 342 -6.50 -37.20 37.74
CA LEU A 342 -7.70 -36.75 38.44
C LEU A 342 -8.36 -37.84 39.28
N TYR A 343 -8.36 -39.09 38.82
CA TYR A 343 -8.84 -40.24 39.62
C TYR A 343 -7.94 -40.51 40.83
N LEU A 344 -6.61 -40.34 40.74
CA LEU A 344 -5.69 -40.47 41.87
C LEU A 344 -5.94 -39.42 42.97
N ILE A 345 -6.45 -38.25 42.61
CA ILE A 345 -6.79 -37.16 43.55
C ILE A 345 -8.23 -37.34 44.11
N ASN A 346 -8.95 -38.42 43.75
CA ASN A 346 -10.35 -38.63 44.10
C ASN A 346 -11.29 -37.49 43.61
N ALA A 347 -11.05 -36.92 42.46
CA ALA A 347 -11.94 -35.90 41.90
C ALA A 347 -13.31 -36.49 41.55
N PRO A 348 -14.43 -35.76 41.78
CA PRO A 348 -15.77 -36.20 41.40
C PRO A 348 -15.85 -36.50 39.90
N ASP A 349 -16.57 -37.58 39.52
CA ASP A 349 -16.70 -38.00 38.11
C ASP A 349 -17.29 -36.93 37.23
N ILE A 350 -18.24 -36.11 37.73
CA ILE A 350 -18.83 -34.96 36.99
C ILE A 350 -17.77 -33.94 36.64
N LEU A 351 -16.86 -33.62 37.58
CA LEU A 351 -15.80 -32.65 37.36
C LEU A 351 -14.76 -33.18 36.37
N THR A 352 -14.38 -34.47 36.52
CA THR A 352 -13.43 -35.13 35.62
C THR A 352 -13.97 -35.18 34.19
N SER A 353 -15.23 -35.52 34.00
CA SER A 353 -15.89 -35.57 32.70
C SER A 353 -16.02 -34.17 32.09
N ALA A 354 -16.43 -33.17 32.86
CA ALA A 354 -16.52 -31.79 32.39
C ALA A 354 -15.16 -31.23 31.92
N LEU A 355 -14.09 -31.49 32.68
CA LEU A 355 -12.75 -31.03 32.37
C LEU A 355 -12.11 -31.77 31.20
N ILE A 356 -12.16 -33.12 31.21
CA ILE A 356 -11.47 -33.91 30.19
C ILE A 356 -12.31 -34.04 28.91
N ASP A 357 -13.56 -34.50 29.02
CA ASP A 357 -14.38 -34.72 27.82
C ASP A 357 -15.00 -33.44 27.28
N GLY A 358 -15.25 -32.44 28.12
CA GLY A 358 -15.74 -31.12 27.69
C GLY A 358 -14.61 -30.23 27.26
N VAL A 359 -13.85 -29.67 28.20
CA VAL A 359 -12.90 -28.59 27.90
C VAL A 359 -11.66 -29.10 27.17
N TYR A 360 -10.97 -30.09 27.74
CA TYR A 360 -9.69 -30.55 27.18
C TYR A 360 -9.86 -31.16 25.80
N ARG A 361 -10.80 -32.06 25.61
CA ARG A 361 -11.04 -32.72 24.31
C ARG A 361 -11.41 -31.75 23.20
N VAL A 362 -12.28 -30.79 23.49
CA VAL A 362 -12.65 -29.76 22.50
C VAL A 362 -11.47 -28.87 22.15
N LEU A 363 -10.73 -28.42 23.16
CA LEU A 363 -9.56 -27.53 22.93
C LEU A 363 -8.49 -28.26 22.11
N THR A 364 -8.12 -29.48 22.47
CA THR A 364 -7.08 -30.27 21.79
C THR A 364 -7.48 -30.63 20.36
N TRP A 365 -8.77 -30.96 20.16
CA TRP A 365 -9.31 -31.25 18.84
C TRP A 365 -9.20 -30.00 17.91
N VAL A 366 -9.62 -28.84 18.39
CA VAL A 366 -9.51 -27.60 17.62
C VAL A 366 -8.06 -27.27 17.29
N VAL A 367 -7.14 -27.41 18.24
CA VAL A 367 -5.72 -27.17 18.05
C VAL A 367 -5.11 -28.15 17.03
N ALA A 368 -5.40 -29.44 17.16
CA ALA A 368 -4.86 -30.48 16.27
C ALA A 368 -5.33 -30.29 14.80
N VAL A 369 -6.59 -29.88 14.62
CA VAL A 369 -7.15 -29.68 13.25
C VAL A 369 -6.72 -28.36 12.64
N MET A 370 -6.59 -27.28 13.43
CA MET A 370 -6.37 -25.94 12.87
C MET A 370 -4.90 -25.53 12.80
N LEU A 371 -4.07 -25.95 13.76
CA LEU A 371 -2.68 -25.50 13.85
C LEU A 371 -1.81 -25.94 12.64
N PRO A 372 -1.79 -27.23 12.23
CA PRO A 372 -0.91 -27.68 11.16
C PRO A 372 -1.23 -27.06 9.78
N PRO A 373 -2.49 -26.98 9.33
CA PRO A 373 -2.81 -26.27 8.09
C PRO A 373 -2.37 -24.82 8.08
N MET A 374 -2.56 -24.12 9.22
CA MET A 374 -2.14 -22.72 9.36
C MET A 374 -0.62 -22.59 9.32
N ALA A 375 0.11 -23.48 9.99
CA ALA A 375 1.57 -23.49 10.02
C ALA A 375 2.19 -23.76 8.64
N ILE A 376 1.49 -24.42 7.73
CA ILE A 376 1.92 -24.66 6.35
C ILE A 376 1.48 -23.50 5.44
N PHE A 377 0.21 -23.10 5.55
CA PHE A 377 -0.38 -22.12 4.64
C PHE A 377 0.27 -20.73 4.76
N PHE A 378 0.42 -20.19 5.98
CA PHE A 378 0.93 -18.84 6.14
C PHE A 378 2.36 -18.63 5.62
N PRO A 379 3.36 -19.50 5.93
CA PRO A 379 4.69 -19.34 5.36
C PRO A 379 4.70 -19.46 3.84
N LEU A 380 3.92 -20.38 3.26
CA LEU A 380 3.82 -20.51 1.81
C LEU A 380 3.19 -19.27 1.17
N PHE A 381 2.13 -18.75 1.79
CA PHE A 381 1.47 -17.54 1.30
C PHE A 381 2.41 -16.32 1.36
N THR A 382 3.12 -16.13 2.49
CA THR A 382 4.12 -15.06 2.64
C THR A 382 5.26 -15.20 1.61
N LEU A 383 5.73 -16.43 1.36
CA LEU A 383 6.73 -16.70 0.33
C LEU A 383 6.23 -16.28 -1.06
N LEU A 384 4.98 -16.56 -1.39
CA LEU A 384 4.35 -16.14 -2.65
C LEU A 384 4.19 -14.61 -2.74
N GLU A 385 3.88 -13.97 -1.62
CA GLU A 385 3.79 -12.52 -1.51
C GLU A 385 5.17 -11.87 -1.73
N ASP A 386 6.18 -12.32 -1.01
CA ASP A 386 7.56 -11.80 -1.10
C ASP A 386 8.19 -12.05 -2.49
N SER A 387 7.80 -13.13 -3.16
CA SER A 387 8.25 -13.42 -4.54
C SER A 387 7.63 -12.48 -5.59
N GLY A 388 6.67 -11.62 -5.19
CA GLY A 388 5.92 -10.75 -6.10
C GLY A 388 4.88 -11.49 -6.95
N TYR A 389 4.59 -12.76 -6.64
CA TYR A 389 3.57 -13.53 -7.37
C TYR A 389 2.17 -12.97 -7.17
N LEU A 390 1.79 -12.63 -5.93
CA LEU A 390 0.44 -12.14 -5.61
C LEU A 390 0.07 -10.84 -6.34
N PRO A 391 0.94 -9.80 -6.43
CA PRO A 391 0.66 -8.62 -7.24
C PRO A 391 0.40 -8.93 -8.72
N ARG A 392 1.11 -9.92 -9.29
CA ARG A 392 0.90 -10.37 -10.68
C ARG A 392 -0.48 -11.01 -10.87
N VAL A 393 -0.92 -11.80 -9.88
CA VAL A 393 -2.28 -12.37 -9.84
C VAL A 393 -3.34 -11.27 -9.82
N ALA A 394 -3.20 -10.31 -8.90
CA ALA A 394 -4.11 -9.19 -8.78
C ALA A 394 -4.23 -8.39 -10.08
N PHE A 395 -3.10 -8.08 -10.70
CA PHE A 395 -3.04 -7.36 -11.98
C PHE A 395 -3.73 -8.11 -13.12
N ASN A 396 -3.46 -9.42 -13.27
CA ASN A 396 -4.05 -10.22 -14.34
C ASN A 396 -5.57 -10.37 -14.22
N LEU A 397 -6.07 -10.46 -12.98
CA LEU A 397 -7.49 -10.64 -12.70
C LEU A 397 -8.26 -9.31 -12.63
N ASP A 398 -7.58 -8.16 -12.50
CA ASP A 398 -8.20 -6.85 -12.30
C ASP A 398 -9.22 -6.50 -13.38
N HIS A 399 -8.87 -6.71 -14.66
CA HIS A 399 -9.80 -6.46 -15.77
C HIS A 399 -11.11 -7.27 -15.69
N ARG A 400 -11.05 -8.51 -15.15
CA ARG A 400 -12.23 -9.36 -14.99
C ARG A 400 -13.07 -8.95 -13.79
N PHE A 401 -12.42 -8.63 -12.69
CA PHE A 401 -13.07 -8.15 -11.46
C PHE A 401 -13.74 -6.80 -11.66
N LYS A 402 -13.12 -5.89 -12.43
CA LYS A 402 -13.73 -4.59 -12.80
C LYS A 402 -15.08 -4.73 -13.53
N LYS A 403 -15.25 -5.75 -14.35
CA LYS A 403 -16.56 -6.03 -14.99
C LYS A 403 -17.65 -6.36 -13.99
N SER A 404 -17.28 -6.85 -12.81
CA SER A 404 -18.22 -7.15 -11.70
C SER A 404 -18.28 -6.02 -10.66
N GLY A 405 -17.68 -4.87 -10.93
CA GLY A 405 -17.60 -3.73 -10.00
C GLY A 405 -16.68 -3.95 -8.81
N ALA A 406 -15.69 -4.84 -8.95
CA ALA A 406 -14.70 -5.19 -7.93
C ALA A 406 -13.28 -4.97 -8.45
N CYS A 407 -12.26 -4.99 -7.58
CA CYS A 407 -10.86 -4.83 -7.96
C CYS A 407 -10.07 -6.15 -7.91
N GLY A 408 -8.95 -6.20 -8.63
CA GLY A 408 -8.08 -7.39 -8.65
C GLY A 408 -7.49 -7.76 -7.28
N LYS A 409 -7.37 -6.80 -6.35
CA LYS A 409 -6.95 -7.06 -4.96
C LYS A 409 -7.92 -8.00 -4.24
N GLN A 410 -9.21 -8.04 -4.63
CA GLN A 410 -10.20 -8.96 -4.07
C GLN A 410 -9.85 -10.43 -4.34
N ALA A 411 -9.23 -10.74 -5.47
CA ALA A 411 -8.76 -12.10 -5.75
C ALA A 411 -7.75 -12.58 -4.71
N LEU A 412 -6.87 -11.70 -4.23
CA LEU A 412 -5.88 -12.04 -3.19
C LEU A 412 -6.57 -12.37 -1.86
N THR A 413 -7.54 -11.54 -1.46
CA THR A 413 -8.28 -11.76 -0.21
C THR A 413 -9.11 -13.02 -0.26
N MET A 414 -9.67 -13.39 -1.42
CA MET A 414 -10.35 -14.67 -1.62
C MET A 414 -9.37 -15.86 -1.55
N CYS A 415 -8.19 -15.75 -2.15
CA CYS A 415 -7.15 -16.79 -2.05
C CYS A 415 -6.72 -17.02 -0.58
N MET A 416 -6.56 -15.95 0.19
CA MET A 416 -6.32 -16.04 1.64
C MET A 416 -7.49 -16.71 2.36
N GLY A 417 -8.74 -16.41 1.93
CA GLY A 417 -9.98 -16.97 2.49
C GLY A 417 -10.08 -18.48 2.38
N PHE A 418 -9.54 -19.10 1.31
CA PHE A 418 -9.47 -20.57 1.19
C PHE A 418 -8.61 -21.22 2.27
N GLY A 419 -7.52 -20.56 2.69
CA GLY A 419 -6.73 -21.03 3.83
C GLY A 419 -7.43 -20.74 5.15
N CYS A 420 -7.65 -19.43 5.41
CA CYS A 420 -8.32 -18.93 6.61
C CYS A 420 -9.27 -17.79 6.27
N ASN A 421 -10.58 -18.01 6.46
CA ASN A 421 -11.58 -16.99 6.14
C ASN A 421 -11.40 -15.71 6.97
N ALA A 422 -11.03 -15.83 8.24
CA ALA A 422 -10.75 -14.66 9.10
C ALA A 422 -9.58 -13.82 8.55
N ALA A 423 -8.50 -14.48 8.07
CA ALA A 423 -7.39 -13.79 7.42
C ALA A 423 -7.83 -13.12 6.12
N GLY A 424 -8.67 -13.79 5.31
CA GLY A 424 -9.23 -13.24 4.08
C GLY A 424 -10.07 -11.98 4.32
N VAL A 425 -10.98 -11.99 5.27
CA VAL A 425 -11.80 -10.82 5.65
C VAL A 425 -10.93 -9.69 6.20
N THR A 426 -9.96 -10.01 7.07
CA THR A 426 -9.03 -9.01 7.61
C THR A 426 -8.13 -8.42 6.50
N GLY A 427 -7.72 -9.26 5.54
CA GLY A 427 -6.94 -8.88 4.38
C GLY A 427 -7.65 -7.89 3.44
N CYS A 428 -8.99 -7.79 3.49
CA CYS A 428 -9.73 -6.80 2.69
C CYS A 428 -9.33 -5.34 2.99
N ARG A 429 -8.57 -5.10 4.06
CA ARG A 429 -8.02 -3.77 4.37
C ARG A 429 -7.04 -3.24 3.32
N ILE A 430 -6.48 -4.11 2.47
CA ILE A 430 -5.61 -3.71 1.36
C ILE A 430 -6.35 -3.04 0.20
N ILE A 431 -7.69 -3.09 0.22
CA ILE A 431 -8.55 -2.49 -0.80
C ILE A 431 -8.83 -1.04 -0.42
N ASP A 432 -8.49 -0.12 -1.31
CA ASP A 432 -8.52 1.32 -1.02
C ASP A 432 -9.96 1.85 -0.96
N SER A 433 -10.81 1.47 -1.92
CA SER A 433 -12.21 1.91 -2.00
C SER A 433 -13.07 1.29 -0.89
N PRO A 434 -13.76 2.11 -0.04
CA PRO A 434 -14.64 1.61 1.03
C PRO A 434 -15.76 0.70 0.51
N ARG A 435 -16.34 1.01 -0.67
CA ARG A 435 -17.38 0.23 -1.31
C ARG A 435 -16.87 -1.15 -1.74
N GLU A 436 -15.73 -1.19 -2.43
CA GLU A 436 -15.12 -2.45 -2.87
C GLU A 436 -14.64 -3.28 -1.70
N ARG A 437 -14.12 -2.64 -0.65
CA ARG A 437 -13.71 -3.28 0.60
C ARG A 437 -14.88 -3.98 1.29
N LEU A 438 -16.04 -3.32 1.36
CA LEU A 438 -17.25 -3.91 1.93
C LEU A 438 -17.72 -5.11 1.10
N MET A 439 -17.78 -4.96 -0.23
CA MET A 439 -18.13 -6.07 -1.13
C MET A 439 -17.17 -7.25 -0.96
N ALA A 440 -15.87 -6.99 -0.90
CA ALA A 440 -14.86 -8.02 -0.70
C ALA A 440 -15.00 -8.73 0.64
N ALA A 441 -15.29 -8.01 1.73
CA ALA A 441 -15.48 -8.59 3.05
C ALA A 441 -16.74 -9.49 3.10
N VAL A 442 -17.84 -9.04 2.50
CA VAL A 442 -19.10 -9.82 2.44
C VAL A 442 -18.90 -11.06 1.58
N THR A 443 -18.36 -10.93 0.38
CA THR A 443 -18.17 -12.07 -0.55
C THR A 443 -17.14 -13.07 0.00
N ASN A 444 -16.14 -12.60 0.73
CA ASN A 444 -15.15 -13.47 1.37
C ASN A 444 -15.77 -14.36 2.45
N GLY A 445 -16.85 -13.90 3.09
CA GLY A 445 -17.63 -14.72 4.03
C GLY A 445 -18.17 -16.03 3.44
N PHE A 446 -18.39 -16.09 2.12
CA PHE A 446 -18.86 -17.29 1.40
C PHE A 446 -17.71 -18.20 0.94
N VAL A 447 -16.45 -17.74 0.98
CA VAL A 447 -15.31 -18.57 0.58
C VAL A 447 -15.13 -19.72 1.59
N PRO A 448 -15.16 -20.98 1.13
CA PRO A 448 -14.96 -22.11 2.02
C PRO A 448 -13.49 -22.17 2.47
N CYS A 449 -13.25 -22.06 3.76
CA CYS A 449 -11.91 -22.24 4.32
C CYS A 449 -11.67 -23.71 4.70
N ASN A 450 -10.40 -24.05 5.00
CA ASN A 450 -9.99 -25.39 5.36
C ASN A 450 -10.84 -25.99 6.49
N GLY A 451 -11.22 -25.21 7.51
CA GLY A 451 -12.09 -25.66 8.59
C GLY A 451 -13.55 -25.95 8.21
N ARG A 452 -14.03 -25.43 7.04
CA ARG A 452 -15.39 -25.67 6.53
C ARG A 452 -15.46 -26.83 5.53
N PHE A 453 -14.34 -27.25 4.93
CA PHE A 453 -14.33 -28.35 3.97
C PHE A 453 -14.89 -29.67 4.52
N PRO A 454 -14.55 -30.14 5.74
CA PRO A 454 -15.10 -31.36 6.29
C PRO A 454 -16.63 -31.33 6.38
N THR A 455 -17.19 -30.21 6.85
CA THR A 455 -18.66 -30.03 6.94
C THR A 455 -19.31 -30.02 5.56
N LEU A 456 -18.72 -29.35 4.58
CA LEU A 456 -19.22 -29.34 3.20
C LEU A 456 -19.16 -30.72 2.56
N ILE A 457 -18.08 -31.46 2.75
CA ILE A 457 -17.92 -32.83 2.25
C ILE A 457 -19.00 -33.73 2.88
N SER A 458 -19.22 -33.63 4.19
CA SER A 458 -20.25 -34.40 4.90
C SER A 458 -21.65 -34.08 4.38
N LEU A 459 -21.98 -32.81 4.17
CA LEU A 459 -23.26 -32.39 3.59
C LEU A 459 -23.44 -32.89 2.16
N ILE A 460 -22.41 -32.75 1.31
CA ILE A 460 -22.44 -33.23 -0.06
C ILE A 460 -22.60 -34.75 -0.10
N SER A 461 -21.89 -35.49 0.75
CA SER A 461 -22.03 -36.95 0.82
C SER A 461 -23.39 -37.39 1.31
N LEU A 462 -24.00 -36.67 2.26
CA LEU A 462 -25.32 -36.97 2.79
C LEU A 462 -26.45 -36.69 1.79
N PHE A 463 -26.43 -35.52 1.13
CA PHE A 463 -27.53 -35.05 0.29
C PHE A 463 -27.40 -35.38 -1.20
N ILE A 464 -26.18 -35.43 -1.73
CA ILE A 464 -25.94 -35.64 -3.17
C ILE A 464 -25.52 -37.07 -3.45
N VAL A 465 -24.61 -37.62 -2.67
CA VAL A 465 -24.10 -38.99 -2.86
C VAL A 465 -25.09 -40.03 -2.32
N GLY A 466 -25.91 -39.69 -1.34
CA GLY A 466 -27.01 -40.55 -0.85
C GLY A 466 -28.07 -40.88 -1.92
N ALA A 467 -28.08 -40.15 -3.06
CA ALA A 467 -28.91 -40.47 -4.24
C ALA A 467 -28.22 -41.41 -5.22
N LEU A 468 -26.92 -41.79 -5.01
CA LEU A 468 -26.19 -42.72 -5.85
C LEU A 468 -26.31 -44.16 -5.31
N PRO A 469 -26.16 -45.22 -6.15
CA PRO A 469 -26.35 -46.61 -5.73
C PRO A 469 -25.50 -47.00 -4.52
N VAL A 470 -26.10 -47.74 -3.61
CA VAL A 470 -25.63 -48.13 -2.27
C VAL A 470 -24.18 -48.69 -2.24
N SER A 471 -23.71 -49.31 -3.32
CA SER A 471 -22.34 -49.83 -3.44
C SER A 471 -21.23 -48.77 -3.40
N TYR A 472 -21.52 -47.51 -3.81
CA TYR A 472 -20.51 -46.41 -3.80
C TYR A 472 -20.46 -45.72 -2.42
N THR A 473 -21.53 -45.71 -1.69
CA THR A 473 -21.62 -45.14 -0.34
C THR A 473 -20.97 -46.03 0.73
N HIS A 474 -20.98 -47.35 0.54
CA HIS A 474 -20.36 -48.30 1.52
C HIS A 474 -18.83 -48.26 1.50
N LEU A 475 -18.24 -48.10 0.33
CA LEU A 475 -16.77 -47.98 0.21
C LEU A 475 -16.24 -46.69 0.86
N ARG A 476 -16.97 -45.57 0.74
CA ARG A 476 -16.56 -44.29 1.30
C ARG A 476 -16.92 -44.11 2.78
N ALA A 477 -17.98 -44.73 3.26
CA ALA A 477 -18.33 -44.72 4.67
C ALA A 477 -17.32 -45.46 5.54
N HIS A 478 -16.63 -46.47 5.00
CA HIS A 478 -15.55 -47.17 5.69
C HIS A 478 -14.27 -46.32 5.81
N GLU A 479 -13.93 -45.51 4.78
CA GLU A 479 -12.79 -44.60 4.84
C GLU A 479 -13.06 -43.41 5.77
N THR A 480 -14.27 -42.84 5.73
CA THR A 480 -14.63 -41.71 6.62
C THR A 480 -14.86 -42.10 8.08
N CYS A 481 -15.30 -43.34 8.38
CA CYS A 481 -15.40 -43.85 9.76
C CYS A 481 -14.05 -44.23 10.33
N ALA A 482 -13.08 -44.69 9.53
CA ALA A 482 -11.72 -44.96 9.98
C ALA A 482 -10.92 -43.68 10.23
N ASP A 483 -11.26 -42.56 9.56
CA ASP A 483 -10.61 -41.25 9.72
C ASP A 483 -11.30 -40.39 10.80
N LEU A 484 -12.45 -40.76 11.32
CA LEU A 484 -13.21 -40.04 12.34
C LEU A 484 -13.24 -40.72 13.73
N VAL A 485 -12.61 -41.86 13.89
CA VAL A 485 -12.32 -42.53 15.15
C VAL A 485 -10.83 -42.56 15.39
#